data_7bb182b8994b6a370e9242e15c3b5cc8
#
_entry.id   7bb182b8994b6a370e9242e15c3b5cc8
#
_cell.length_a   1.000
_cell.length_b   1.000
_cell.length_c   1.000
_cell.angle_alpha   90.00
_cell.angle_beta   90.00
_cell.angle_gamma   90.00
#
_symmetry.space_group_name_H-M   'P 1'
#
loop_
_entity.id
_entity.type
_entity.pdbx_description
1 polymer ?
#
loop_
_entity_poly.entity_id
_entity_poly.type
_entity_poly.pdbx_seq_one_letter_code
_entity_poly.pdbx_strand_id
1 'polypeptide(L)'
;MLQDLIKERLEFLEPSHLSLKDLSDLHKGHSGNTGGGHFDLEITSSHFLGKSTIMRHRIIYDALKDLIPQKIHALSIKTDLP
;
A
#
# COMPACT_ATOMS: atom_id res chain seq x y z
N MET A 1 -11.64 -3.31 9.27
CA MET A 1 -10.91 -2.03 9.16
C MET A 1 -10.12 -1.97 7.87
N LEU A 2 -9.89 -0.80 7.34
CA LEU A 2 -9.22 -0.65 6.04
C LEU A 2 -7.80 -1.19 6.06
N GLN A 3 -7.04 -0.94 7.13
CA GLN A 3 -5.67 -1.46 7.24
C GLN A 3 -5.64 -2.99 7.18
N ASP A 4 -6.59 -3.63 7.83
CA ASP A 4 -6.67 -5.09 7.81
C ASP A 4 -7.00 -5.62 6.42
N LEU A 5 -7.88 -4.92 5.70
CA LEU A 5 -8.23 -5.28 4.34
C LEU A 5 -7.02 -5.15 3.40
N ILE A 6 -6.25 -4.06 3.54
CA ILE A 6 -5.04 -3.86 2.74
C ILE A 6 -4.05 -5.00 2.99
N LYS A 7 -3.81 -5.33 4.25
CA LYS A 7 -2.90 -6.43 4.60
C LYS A 7 -3.38 -7.76 4.04
N GLU A 8 -4.67 -8.02 4.13
CA GLU A 8 -5.27 -9.25 3.58
C GLU A 8 -5.06 -9.35 2.07
N ARG A 9 -5.24 -8.24 1.35
CA ARG A 9 -5.04 -8.20 -0.11
C ARG A 9 -3.60 -8.49 -0.52
N LEU A 10 -2.63 -8.30 0.39
CA LEU A 10 -1.21 -8.49 0.11
C LEU A 10 -0.67 -9.81 0.67
N GLU A 11 -1.48 -10.64 1.28
CA GLU A 11 -1.06 -11.93 1.84
C GLU A 11 -0.48 -12.88 0.80
N PHE A 12 -0.94 -12.80 -0.45
CA PHE A 12 -0.44 -13.66 -1.52
C PHE A 12 1.05 -13.45 -1.81
N LEU A 13 1.61 -12.32 -1.38
CA LEU A 13 3.04 -12.03 -1.51
C LEU A 13 3.87 -12.68 -0.40
N GLU A 14 3.23 -13.29 0.57
CA GLU A 14 3.88 -13.95 1.69
C GLU A 14 4.97 -13.08 2.33
N PRO A 15 4.63 -11.86 2.75
CA PRO A 15 5.65 -10.92 3.22
C PRO A 15 6.30 -11.41 4.51
N SER A 16 7.63 -11.31 4.56
CA SER A 16 8.39 -11.54 5.78
C SER A 16 8.35 -10.31 6.68
N HIS A 17 8.03 -9.16 6.11
CA HIS A 17 7.81 -7.91 6.84
C HIS A 17 6.76 -7.09 6.10
N LEU A 18 5.83 -6.52 6.83
CA LEU A 18 4.85 -5.59 6.29
C LEU A 18 4.55 -4.53 7.34
N SER A 19 4.79 -3.28 7.00
CA SER A 19 4.45 -2.13 7.83
C SER A 19 3.51 -1.23 7.03
N LEU A 20 2.39 -0.88 7.63
CA LEU A 20 1.41 0.01 7.01
C LEU A 20 1.11 1.12 8.01
N LYS A 21 1.49 2.34 7.66
CA LYS A 21 1.24 3.52 8.48
C LYS A 21 0.11 4.33 7.89
N ASP A 22 -0.84 4.69 8.73
CA ASP A 22 -1.94 5.57 8.36
C ASP A 22 -1.51 7.01 8.65
N LEU A 23 -1.32 7.79 7.58
CA LEU A 23 -0.91 9.19 7.64
C LEU A 23 -2.07 10.14 7.35
N SER A 24 -3.30 9.64 7.37
CA SER A 24 -4.48 10.43 7.01
C SER A 24 -4.62 11.71 7.85
N ASP A 25 -4.26 11.66 9.12
CA ASP A 25 -4.36 12.82 10.02
C ASP A 25 -3.42 13.97 9.62
N LEU A 26 -2.31 13.68 8.94
CA LEU A 26 -1.38 14.70 8.47
C LEU A 26 -1.97 15.56 7.35
N HIS A 27 -3.01 15.07 6.70
CA HIS A 27 -3.66 15.73 5.57
C HIS A 27 -5.04 16.27 5.92
N LYS A 28 -5.40 16.19 7.18
CA LYS A 28 -6.71 16.61 7.65
C LYS A 28 -6.89 18.12 7.45
N GLY A 29 -8.01 18.49 6.87
CA GLY A 29 -8.29 19.89 6.63
C GLY A 29 -7.70 20.47 5.36
N HIS A 30 -6.91 19.73 4.62
CA HIS A 30 -6.40 20.19 3.33
C HIS A 30 -7.51 20.25 2.31
N SER A 31 -7.54 21.35 1.55
CA SER A 31 -8.45 21.51 0.45
C SER A 31 -8.19 20.44 -0.60
N GLY A 32 -9.24 19.81 -1.10
CA GLY A 32 -9.11 18.70 -2.04
C GLY A 32 -9.03 17.33 -1.39
N ASN A 33 -8.95 17.25 -0.08
CA ASN A 33 -9.03 15.96 0.60
C ASN A 33 -10.49 15.49 0.58
N THR A 34 -10.74 14.39 -0.10
CA THR A 34 -12.08 13.84 -0.28
C THR A 34 -12.42 12.74 0.74
N GLY A 35 -11.63 12.64 1.81
CA GLY A 35 -11.87 11.67 2.87
C GLY A 35 -11.18 10.31 2.68
N GLY A 36 -10.47 10.09 1.58
CA GLY A 36 -9.70 8.87 1.38
C GLY A 36 -8.44 8.85 2.25
N GLY A 37 -7.97 7.65 2.61
CA GLY A 37 -6.80 7.49 3.47
C GLY A 37 -5.49 7.73 2.75
N HIS A 38 -4.48 8.14 3.53
CA HIS A 38 -3.10 8.29 3.07
C HIS A 38 -2.24 7.28 3.84
N PHE A 39 -1.51 6.44 3.13
CA PHE A 39 -0.78 5.35 3.74
C PHE A 39 0.67 5.27 3.26
N ASP A 40 1.56 4.86 4.17
CA ASP A 40 2.92 4.43 3.84
C ASP A 40 2.99 2.92 4.00
N LEU A 41 3.37 2.22 2.95
CA LEU A 41 3.53 0.77 2.95
C LEU A 41 5.01 0.42 2.78
N GLU A 42 5.53 -0.41 3.69
CA GLU A 42 6.81 -1.08 3.52
C GLU A 42 6.55 -2.58 3.50
N ILE A 43 7.02 -3.25 2.47
CA ILE A 43 6.78 -4.69 2.33
C ILE A 43 8.02 -5.40 1.81
N THR A 44 8.41 -6.46 2.50
CA THR A 44 9.52 -7.33 2.14
C THR A 44 8.97 -8.68 1.72
N SER A 45 9.33 -9.14 0.52
CA SER A 45 8.82 -10.39 -0.02
C SER A 45 9.80 -11.01 -0.99
N SER A 46 9.96 -12.34 -0.90
CA SER A 46 10.76 -13.10 -1.86
C SER A 46 10.12 -13.13 -3.25
N HIS A 47 8.81 -12.85 -3.34
CA HIS A 47 8.12 -12.77 -4.62
C HIS A 47 8.61 -11.59 -5.47
N PHE A 48 9.31 -10.64 -4.87
CA PHE A 48 9.86 -9.49 -5.61
C PHE A 48 11.19 -9.78 -6.30
N LEU A 49 11.77 -10.96 -6.06
CA LEU A 49 13.04 -11.33 -6.68
C LEU A 49 12.91 -11.32 -8.20
N GLY A 50 13.89 -10.69 -8.87
CA GLY A 50 13.89 -10.59 -10.34
C GLY A 50 12.94 -9.57 -10.92
N LYS A 51 12.23 -8.80 -10.07
CA LYS A 51 11.28 -7.79 -10.53
C LYS A 51 11.80 -6.39 -10.26
N SER A 52 11.64 -5.50 -11.25
CA SER A 52 11.99 -4.08 -11.09
C SER A 52 11.10 -3.41 -10.06
N THR A 53 11.53 -2.25 -9.58
CA THR A 53 10.72 -1.44 -8.66
C THR A 53 9.33 -1.14 -9.26
N ILE A 54 9.29 -0.80 -10.53
CA ILE A 54 8.02 -0.52 -11.23
C ILE A 54 7.11 -1.74 -11.23
N MET A 55 7.66 -2.92 -11.52
CA MET A 55 6.87 -4.16 -11.53
C MET A 55 6.33 -4.50 -10.13
N ARG A 56 7.16 -4.31 -9.10
CA ARG A 56 6.74 -4.54 -7.71
C ARG A 56 5.58 -3.64 -7.32
N HIS A 57 5.67 -2.36 -7.69
CA HIS A 57 4.60 -1.40 -7.43
C HIS A 57 3.33 -1.75 -8.18
N ARG A 58 3.43 -2.20 -9.42
CA ARG A 58 2.27 -2.62 -10.21
C ARG A 58 1.54 -3.79 -9.56
N ILE A 59 2.27 -4.76 -9.04
CA ILE A 59 1.68 -5.90 -8.35
C ILE A 59 0.85 -5.43 -7.17
N ILE A 60 1.38 -4.49 -6.39
CA ILE A 60 0.71 -3.95 -5.21
C ILE A 60 -0.52 -3.12 -5.61
N TYR A 61 -0.36 -2.21 -6.57
CA TYR A 61 -1.49 -1.39 -7.04
C TYR A 61 -2.59 -2.25 -7.64
N ASP A 62 -2.23 -3.29 -8.37
CA ASP A 62 -3.21 -4.19 -8.97
C ASP A 62 -4.03 -4.93 -7.90
N ALA A 63 -3.37 -5.33 -6.81
CA ALA A 63 -4.05 -5.99 -5.69
C ALA A 63 -5.00 -5.06 -4.94
N LEU A 64 -4.78 -3.74 -5.02
CA LEU A 64 -5.54 -2.74 -4.28
C LEU A 64 -6.40 -1.85 -5.18
N LYS A 65 -6.49 -2.16 -6.46
CA LYS A 65 -7.09 -1.26 -7.46
C LYS A 65 -8.54 -0.89 -7.18
N ASP A 66 -9.30 -1.78 -6.57
CA ASP A 66 -10.71 -1.51 -6.24
C ASP A 66 -10.88 -0.60 -5.02
N LEU A 67 -9.79 -0.34 -4.29
CA LEU A 67 -9.78 0.55 -3.13
C LEU A 67 -9.25 1.93 -3.47
N ILE A 68 -8.58 2.08 -4.61
CA ILE A 68 -7.98 3.33 -5.06
C ILE A 68 -8.88 3.95 -6.13
N PRO A 69 -9.17 5.25 -6.07
CA PRO A 69 -8.71 6.26 -5.10
C PRO A 69 -9.67 6.55 -3.95
N GLN A 70 -10.82 5.89 -3.89
CA GLN A 70 -11.88 6.28 -2.95
C GLN A 70 -11.50 5.99 -1.50
N LYS A 71 -11.05 4.78 -1.20
CA LYS A 71 -10.68 4.37 0.15
C LYS A 71 -9.21 4.63 0.45
N ILE A 72 -8.36 4.46 -0.57
CA ILE A 72 -6.94 4.81 -0.50
C ILE A 72 -6.73 5.97 -1.45
N HIS A 73 -6.59 7.17 -0.91
CA HIS A 73 -6.38 8.37 -1.71
C HIS A 73 -4.94 8.49 -2.19
N ALA A 74 -3.98 8.17 -1.33
CA ALA A 74 -2.56 8.19 -1.65
C ALA A 74 -1.84 7.03 -0.96
N LEU A 75 -0.88 6.45 -1.64
CA LEU A 75 -0.12 5.31 -1.15
C LEU A 75 1.34 5.46 -1.56
N SER A 76 2.23 5.57 -0.55
CA SER A 76 3.67 5.48 -0.75
C SER A 76 4.11 4.05 -0.52
N ILE A 77 4.96 3.52 -1.39
CA ILE A 77 5.35 2.12 -1.36
C ILE A 77 6.87 2.00 -1.32
N LYS A 78 7.36 1.21 -0.38
CA LYS A 78 8.75 0.78 -0.33
C LYS A 78 8.78 -0.74 -0.34
N THR A 79 9.48 -1.33 -1.31
CA THR A 79 9.58 -2.78 -1.44
C THR A 79 11.01 -3.22 -1.22
N ASP A 80 11.18 -4.36 -0.54
CA ASP A 80 12.49 -4.92 -0.27
C ASP A 80 12.49 -6.43 -0.49
N LEU A 81 13.69 -6.98 -0.69
CA LEU A 81 13.94 -8.42 -0.66
C LEU A 81 14.32 -8.84 0.75
N PRO A 82 13.96 -10.08 1.16
CA PRO A 82 14.36 -10.58 2.46
C PRO A 82 15.87 -10.70 2.60
#